data_0c55a10c117d9bc3d08d3c182fb939b9
#
_entry.id   0c55a10c117d9bc3d08d3c182fb939b9
#
_cell.length_a   1.000
_cell.length_b   1.000
_cell.length_c   1.000
_cell.angle_alpha   90.00
_cell.angle_beta   90.00
_cell.angle_gamma   90.00
#
_symmetry.space_group_name_H-M   'P 1'
#
loop_
_entity.id
_entity.type
_entity.pdbx_description
1 polymer ?
#
loop_
_entity_poly.entity_id
_entity_poly.type
_entity_poly.pdbx_seq_one_letter_code
_entity_poly.pdbx_strand_id
1 'polypeptide(L)'
;RIPTLQEYIQICKKYGKKSVLELKNHFTPENVVRIIDIIKGEGYLDHVIFISFDYENMLTIRRLLPEQPAQFLTKEIDDTLIQNLEQNHLGLDVKHVALTKENIGQLHAHGIEVNCWTVDDPARAEELISWGVDYITSNILEAAVTPAACCRD
;
A
#
# COMPACT_ATOMS: atom_id res chain seq x y z
N ARG A 1 -17.23 -0.22 20.08
CA ARG A 1 -16.61 -1.52 19.75
C ARG A 1 -15.65 -1.38 18.56
N ILE A 2 -14.68 -2.27 18.48
CA ILE A 2 -13.81 -2.35 17.30
C ILE A 2 -14.66 -2.85 16.12
N PRO A 3 -14.61 -2.22 14.94
CA PRO A 3 -15.32 -2.70 13.76
C PRO A 3 -14.74 -4.04 13.27
N THR A 4 -15.57 -4.86 12.66
CA THR A 4 -15.12 -6.04 11.95
C THR A 4 -14.46 -5.67 10.62
N LEU A 5 -13.67 -6.58 10.03
CA LEU A 5 -13.11 -6.39 8.69
C LEU A 5 -14.22 -6.12 7.66
N GLN A 6 -15.32 -6.84 7.72
CA GLN A 6 -16.46 -6.65 6.83
C GLN A 6 -17.02 -5.22 6.91
N GLU A 7 -17.27 -4.72 8.13
CA GLU A 7 -17.76 -3.35 8.35
C GLU A 7 -16.77 -2.31 7.81
N TYR A 8 -15.46 -2.54 8.00
CA TYR A 8 -14.42 -1.66 7.47
C TYR A 8 -14.45 -1.60 5.94
N ILE A 9 -14.50 -2.76 5.28
CA ILE A 9 -14.56 -2.84 3.80
C ILE A 9 -15.84 -2.18 3.26
N GLN A 10 -16.98 -2.38 3.93
CA GLN A 10 -18.25 -1.75 3.55
C GLN A 10 -18.17 -0.21 3.61
N ILE A 11 -17.45 0.34 4.60
CA ILE A 11 -17.21 1.79 4.69
C ILE A 11 -16.32 2.25 3.53
N CYS A 12 -15.21 1.57 3.26
CA CYS A 12 -14.35 1.89 2.12
C CYS A 12 -15.14 1.88 0.80
N LYS A 13 -15.96 0.85 0.59
CA LYS A 13 -16.83 0.73 -0.58
C LYS A 13 -17.85 1.86 -0.68
N LYS A 14 -18.52 2.19 0.42
CA LYS A 14 -19.51 3.28 0.48
C LYS A 14 -18.93 4.62 0.03
N TYR A 15 -17.67 4.89 0.35
CA TYR A 15 -17.01 6.15 0.02
C TYR A 15 -16.03 6.06 -1.17
N GLY A 16 -16.00 4.93 -1.89
CA GLY A 16 -15.13 4.71 -3.04
C GLY A 16 -13.64 4.84 -2.73
N LYS A 17 -13.21 4.43 -1.52
CA LYS A 17 -11.83 4.56 -1.07
C LYS A 17 -11.05 3.25 -1.23
N LYS A 18 -9.84 3.32 -1.79
CA LYS A 18 -8.91 2.19 -1.71
C LYS A 18 -8.63 1.87 -0.24
N SER A 19 -8.63 0.59 0.10
CA SER A 19 -8.25 0.10 1.43
C SER A 19 -6.79 -0.32 1.41
N VAL A 20 -5.95 0.32 2.21
CA VAL A 20 -4.60 -0.16 2.51
C VAL A 20 -4.71 -0.99 3.79
N LEU A 21 -4.69 -2.31 3.64
CA LEU A 21 -4.99 -3.27 4.71
C LEU A 21 -3.72 -3.89 5.28
N GLU A 22 -3.38 -3.53 6.50
CA GLU A 22 -2.20 -4.05 7.19
C GLU A 22 -2.48 -5.40 7.88
N LEU A 23 -1.68 -6.41 7.54
CA LEU A 23 -1.58 -7.67 8.27
C LEU A 23 -0.47 -7.54 9.34
N LYS A 24 -0.85 -7.12 10.56
CA LYS A 24 0.11 -6.75 11.63
C LYS A 24 0.88 -7.91 12.23
N ASN A 25 0.28 -9.09 12.29
CA ASN A 25 0.89 -10.27 12.88
C ASN A 25 1.20 -11.28 11.77
N HIS A 26 1.99 -12.29 12.11
CA HIS A 26 2.09 -13.47 11.25
C HIS A 26 0.73 -14.17 11.19
N PHE A 27 0.21 -14.35 9.99
CA PHE A 27 -1.04 -15.06 9.73
C PHE A 27 -0.76 -16.40 9.07
N THR A 28 -1.46 -17.45 9.52
CA THR A 28 -1.43 -18.71 8.79
C THR A 28 -2.12 -18.56 7.42
N PRO A 29 -1.76 -19.36 6.41
CA PRO A 29 -2.40 -19.29 5.10
C PRO A 29 -3.93 -19.39 5.16
N GLU A 30 -4.48 -20.21 6.07
CA GLU A 30 -5.92 -20.37 6.26
C GLU A 30 -6.59 -19.08 6.75
N ASN A 31 -5.91 -18.33 7.63
CA ASN A 31 -6.41 -17.05 8.11
C ASN A 31 -6.33 -15.97 7.02
N VAL A 32 -5.28 -15.99 6.19
CA VAL A 32 -5.19 -15.12 5.02
C VAL A 32 -6.31 -15.41 4.03
N VAL A 33 -6.62 -16.68 3.77
CA VAL A 33 -7.77 -17.08 2.93
C VAL A 33 -9.07 -16.53 3.49
N ARG A 34 -9.34 -16.65 4.79
CA ARG A 34 -10.55 -16.09 5.42
C ARG A 34 -10.66 -14.56 5.25
N ILE A 35 -9.55 -13.85 5.38
CA ILE A 35 -9.50 -12.39 5.15
C ILE A 35 -9.88 -12.09 3.70
N ILE A 36 -9.28 -12.79 2.74
CA ILE A 36 -9.55 -12.64 1.32
C ILE A 36 -11.02 -12.95 1.00
N ASP A 37 -11.58 -14.02 1.57
CA ASP A 37 -12.96 -14.44 1.33
C ASP A 37 -13.98 -13.41 1.83
N ILE A 38 -13.73 -12.79 3.01
CA ILE A 38 -14.55 -11.69 3.51
C ILE A 38 -14.54 -10.51 2.52
N ILE A 39 -13.36 -10.12 2.02
CA ILE A 39 -13.22 -8.99 1.09
C ILE A 39 -13.88 -9.32 -0.27
N LYS A 40 -13.69 -10.56 -0.77
CA LYS A 40 -14.34 -11.05 -1.98
C LYS A 40 -15.86 -11.07 -1.84
N GLY A 41 -16.37 -11.47 -0.68
CA GLY A 41 -17.80 -11.48 -0.38
C GLY A 41 -18.44 -10.10 -0.46
N GLU A 42 -17.67 -9.04 -0.17
CA GLU A 42 -18.10 -7.64 -0.35
C GLU A 42 -17.92 -7.13 -1.80
N GLY A 43 -17.28 -7.91 -2.70
CA GLY A 43 -16.96 -7.50 -4.07
C GLY A 43 -16.04 -6.28 -4.12
N TYR A 44 -15.01 -6.24 -3.27
CA TYR A 44 -14.15 -5.04 -3.13
C TYR A 44 -12.65 -5.34 -3.21
N LEU A 45 -12.26 -6.55 -3.62
CA LEU A 45 -10.86 -6.97 -3.62
C LEU A 45 -9.97 -6.10 -4.52
N ASP A 46 -10.47 -5.67 -5.67
CA ASP A 46 -9.75 -4.83 -6.63
C ASP A 46 -9.38 -3.42 -6.08
N HIS A 47 -9.97 -3.06 -4.95
CA HIS A 47 -9.73 -1.79 -4.26
C HIS A 47 -8.91 -1.95 -2.97
N VAL A 48 -8.25 -3.09 -2.79
CA VAL A 48 -7.44 -3.38 -1.60
C VAL A 48 -5.97 -3.49 -1.97
N ILE A 49 -5.12 -2.83 -1.19
CA ILE A 49 -3.66 -3.03 -1.17
C ILE A 49 -3.34 -3.71 0.15
N PHE A 50 -2.71 -4.89 0.12
CA PHE A 50 -2.24 -5.55 1.33
C PHE A 50 -0.85 -5.05 1.70
N ILE A 51 -0.64 -4.77 3.00
CA ILE A 51 0.67 -4.39 3.52
C ILE A 51 1.02 -5.21 4.76
N SER A 52 2.28 -5.49 5.01
CA SER A 52 2.75 -6.17 6.22
C SER A 52 4.26 -5.98 6.43
N PHE A 53 4.67 -5.91 7.71
CA PHE A 53 6.06 -6.08 8.13
C PHE A 53 6.52 -7.56 8.11
N ASP A 54 5.57 -8.49 8.04
CA ASP A 54 5.86 -9.92 7.92
C ASP A 54 5.92 -10.29 6.43
N TYR A 55 7.13 -10.62 5.96
CA TYR A 55 7.38 -10.94 4.55
C TYR A 55 6.65 -12.20 4.10
N GLU A 56 6.48 -13.21 5.00
CA GLU A 56 5.74 -14.43 4.70
C GLU A 56 4.24 -14.17 4.44
N ASN A 57 3.66 -13.15 5.11
CA ASN A 57 2.31 -12.70 4.77
C ASN A 57 2.23 -12.22 3.32
N MET A 58 3.22 -11.45 2.86
CA MET A 58 3.27 -10.94 1.48
C MET A 58 3.46 -12.06 0.47
N LEU A 59 4.32 -13.02 0.74
CA LEU A 59 4.49 -14.21 -0.10
C LEU A 59 3.20 -15.05 -0.15
N THR A 60 2.48 -15.15 0.96
CA THR A 60 1.20 -15.85 1.03
C THR A 60 0.13 -15.13 0.20
N ILE A 61 0.02 -13.80 0.31
CA ILE A 61 -0.87 -12.99 -0.55
C ILE A 61 -0.50 -13.21 -2.02
N ARG A 62 0.78 -13.15 -2.39
CA ARG A 62 1.22 -13.32 -3.78
C ARG A 62 0.87 -14.70 -4.35
N ARG A 63 1.02 -15.77 -3.54
CA ARG A 63 0.63 -17.13 -3.95
C ARG A 63 -0.86 -17.29 -4.18
N LEU A 64 -1.68 -16.68 -3.32
CA LEU A 64 -3.15 -16.79 -3.38
C LEU A 64 -3.77 -15.85 -4.41
N LEU A 65 -3.14 -14.72 -4.65
CA LEU A 65 -3.61 -13.62 -5.49
C LEU A 65 -2.43 -13.06 -6.29
N PRO A 66 -2.04 -13.67 -7.42
CA PRO A 66 -0.84 -13.29 -8.17
C PRO A 66 -0.78 -11.84 -8.62
N GLU A 67 -1.93 -11.24 -8.96
CA GLU A 67 -2.04 -9.87 -9.49
C GLU A 67 -2.46 -8.82 -8.44
N GLN A 68 -2.67 -9.24 -7.19
CA GLN A 68 -3.16 -8.33 -6.15
C GLN A 68 -2.07 -7.34 -5.74
N PRO A 69 -2.36 -6.02 -5.65
CA PRO A 69 -1.44 -5.06 -5.06
C PRO A 69 -1.07 -5.44 -3.63
N ALA A 70 0.24 -5.60 -3.39
CA ALA A 70 0.78 -5.96 -2.10
C ALA A 70 2.15 -5.28 -1.92
N GLN A 71 2.39 -4.66 -0.76
CA GLN A 71 3.59 -3.88 -0.48
C GLN A 71 4.20 -4.34 0.84
N PHE A 72 5.51 -4.58 0.84
CA PHE A 72 6.24 -4.95 2.05
C PHE A 72 6.57 -3.71 2.88
N LEU A 73 6.18 -3.75 4.15
CA LEU A 73 6.49 -2.70 5.13
C LEU A 73 7.90 -2.87 5.69
N THR A 74 8.70 -1.80 5.67
CA THR A 74 10.05 -1.82 6.25
C THR A 74 10.48 -0.42 6.69
N LYS A 75 11.63 -0.35 7.35
CA LYS A 75 12.26 0.92 7.77
C LYS A 75 13.50 1.27 6.95
N GLU A 76 14.05 0.32 6.25
CA GLU A 76 15.35 0.42 5.55
C GLU A 76 15.24 -0.18 4.15
N ILE A 77 16.13 0.24 3.27
CA ILE A 77 16.23 -0.23 1.88
C ILE A 77 17.67 -0.69 1.66
N ASP A 78 17.83 -1.89 1.11
CA ASP A 78 19.10 -2.39 0.60
C ASP A 78 18.91 -3.14 -0.74
N ASP A 79 20.02 -3.45 -1.40
CA ASP A 79 19.98 -4.11 -2.71
C ASP A 79 19.34 -5.51 -2.66
N THR A 80 19.49 -6.22 -1.55
CA THR A 80 18.87 -7.54 -1.35
C THR A 80 17.36 -7.42 -1.27
N LEU A 81 16.86 -6.40 -0.58
CA LEU A 81 15.44 -6.12 -0.51
C LEU A 81 14.87 -5.80 -1.90
N ILE A 82 15.54 -4.94 -2.68
CA ILE A 82 15.11 -4.57 -4.03
C ILE A 82 14.98 -5.82 -4.91
N GLN A 83 15.99 -6.69 -4.91
CA GLN A 83 15.94 -7.95 -5.65
C GLN A 83 14.78 -8.85 -5.23
N ASN A 84 14.54 -8.98 -3.92
CA ASN A 84 13.45 -9.80 -3.39
C ASN A 84 12.07 -9.24 -3.77
N LEU A 85 11.89 -7.92 -3.73
CA LEU A 85 10.64 -7.27 -4.12
C LEU A 85 10.36 -7.46 -5.60
N GLU A 86 11.36 -7.26 -6.46
CA GLU A 86 11.25 -7.48 -7.91
C GLU A 86 10.87 -8.93 -8.22
N GLN A 87 11.61 -9.91 -7.66
CA GLN A 87 11.35 -11.34 -7.89
C GLN A 87 9.95 -11.79 -7.47
N ASN A 88 9.41 -11.18 -6.42
CA ASN A 88 8.10 -11.54 -5.89
C ASN A 88 6.99 -10.57 -6.33
N HIS A 89 7.28 -9.63 -7.23
CA HIS A 89 6.34 -8.63 -7.72
C HIS A 89 5.63 -7.88 -6.59
N LEU A 90 6.38 -7.48 -5.56
CA LEU A 90 5.88 -6.72 -4.40
C LEU A 90 6.27 -5.26 -4.53
N GLY A 91 5.36 -4.37 -4.12
CA GLY A 91 5.69 -2.97 -3.87
C GLY A 91 6.40 -2.80 -2.52
N LEU A 92 6.85 -1.58 -2.28
CA LEU A 92 7.52 -1.15 -1.05
C LEU A 92 6.64 -0.16 -0.30
N ASP A 93 6.49 -0.34 1.02
CA ASP A 93 5.93 0.67 1.93
C ASP A 93 6.95 0.96 3.04
N VAL A 94 7.67 2.08 2.94
CA VAL A 94 8.86 2.31 3.74
C VAL A 94 8.78 3.59 4.57
N LYS A 95 9.51 3.61 5.71
CA LYS A 95 9.66 4.83 6.49
C LYS A 95 10.28 5.94 5.63
N HIS A 96 9.58 7.08 5.49
CA HIS A 96 9.92 8.14 4.55
C HIS A 96 11.34 8.72 4.66
N VAL A 97 11.98 8.56 5.85
CA VAL A 97 13.37 9.04 6.07
C VAL A 97 14.41 8.18 5.34
N ALA A 98 14.05 6.96 4.92
CA ALA A 98 14.91 6.08 4.13
C ALA A 98 14.88 6.42 2.62
N LEU A 99 13.95 7.28 2.19
CA LEU A 99 13.77 7.63 0.78
C LEU A 99 14.65 8.79 0.37
N THR A 100 15.33 8.61 -0.76
CA THR A 100 16.03 9.61 -1.55
C THR A 100 15.51 9.59 -2.98
N LYS A 101 15.76 10.66 -3.73
CA LYS A 101 15.38 10.71 -5.15
C LYS A 101 16.00 9.57 -5.95
N GLU A 102 17.25 9.22 -5.62
CA GLU A 102 18.00 8.17 -6.31
C GLU A 102 17.38 6.79 -6.07
N ASN A 103 17.07 6.45 -4.81
CA ASN A 103 16.54 5.11 -4.52
C ASN A 103 15.08 4.95 -4.97
N ILE A 104 14.28 6.01 -5.01
CA ILE A 104 12.95 5.98 -5.66
C ILE A 104 13.10 5.67 -7.15
N GLY A 105 14.02 6.36 -7.84
CA GLY A 105 14.30 6.08 -9.26
C GLY A 105 14.78 4.65 -9.49
N GLN A 106 15.62 4.11 -8.60
CA GLN A 106 16.08 2.73 -8.68
C GLN A 106 14.91 1.74 -8.47
N LEU A 107 14.07 1.94 -7.47
CA LEU A 107 12.89 1.11 -7.20
C LEU A 107 11.95 1.08 -8.41
N HIS A 108 11.64 2.22 -8.99
CA HIS A 108 10.81 2.33 -10.19
C HIS A 108 11.44 1.62 -11.41
N ALA A 109 12.78 1.69 -11.57
CA ALA A 109 13.48 0.98 -12.65
C ALA A 109 13.33 -0.56 -12.55
N HIS A 110 13.11 -1.08 -11.32
CA HIS A 110 12.78 -2.48 -11.04
C HIS A 110 11.27 -2.78 -11.02
N GLY A 111 10.43 -1.80 -11.42
CA GLY A 111 8.97 -1.96 -11.44
C GLY A 111 8.32 -2.00 -10.05
N ILE A 112 9.01 -1.51 -9.02
CA ILE A 112 8.55 -1.50 -7.64
C ILE A 112 7.83 -0.19 -7.34
N GLU A 113 6.53 -0.28 -7.00
CA GLU A 113 5.71 0.83 -6.54
C GLU A 113 6.13 1.25 -5.11
N VAL A 114 6.21 2.56 -4.86
CA VAL A 114 6.76 3.11 -3.61
C VAL A 114 5.67 3.83 -2.83
N ASN A 115 5.35 3.31 -1.66
CA ASN A 115 4.55 3.95 -0.61
C ASN A 115 5.47 4.36 0.56
N CYS A 116 5.10 5.38 1.31
CA CYS A 116 5.86 5.77 2.49
C CYS A 116 5.00 6.25 3.66
N TRP A 117 5.51 6.07 4.87
CA TRP A 117 4.86 6.39 6.14
C TRP A 117 5.82 7.00 7.15
N THR A 118 5.41 7.69 8.17
CA THR A 118 4.22 8.53 8.21
C THR A 118 4.70 9.95 7.96
N VAL A 119 4.16 10.64 6.98
CA VAL A 119 4.61 11.96 6.55
C VAL A 119 3.57 12.98 6.98
N ASP A 120 3.85 13.70 8.06
CA ASP A 120 2.95 14.75 8.60
C ASP A 120 3.50 16.17 8.35
N ASP A 121 4.72 16.28 7.81
CA ASP A 121 5.32 17.55 7.39
C ASP A 121 4.98 17.84 5.91
N PRO A 122 4.27 18.95 5.60
CA PRO A 122 3.92 19.30 4.23
C PRO A 122 5.13 19.49 3.31
N ALA A 123 6.22 20.09 3.82
CA ALA A 123 7.43 20.31 3.02
C ALA A 123 8.08 18.98 2.61
N ARG A 124 8.11 18.01 3.54
CA ARG A 124 8.60 16.66 3.23
C ARG A 124 7.68 15.92 2.25
N ALA A 125 6.37 16.11 2.36
CA ALA A 125 5.44 15.53 1.40
C ALA A 125 5.63 16.08 -0.01
N GLU A 126 5.77 17.40 -0.17
CA GLU A 126 6.06 18.05 -1.45
C GLU A 126 7.37 17.56 -2.07
N GLU A 127 8.41 17.40 -1.25
CA GLU A 127 9.69 16.84 -1.68
C GLU A 127 9.53 15.41 -2.22
N LEU A 128 8.88 14.52 -1.47
CA LEU A 128 8.64 13.12 -1.86
C LEU A 128 7.77 13.04 -3.13
N ILE A 129 6.74 13.87 -3.25
CA ILE A 129 5.92 13.97 -4.46
C ILE A 129 6.78 14.40 -5.67
N SER A 130 7.68 15.38 -5.46
CA SER A 130 8.60 15.82 -6.53
C SER A 130 9.58 14.75 -6.98
N TRP A 131 9.88 13.77 -6.13
CA TRP A 131 10.71 12.61 -6.43
C TRP A 131 9.94 11.46 -7.08
N GLY A 132 8.59 11.56 -7.10
CA GLY A 132 7.71 10.61 -7.78
C GLY A 132 7.23 9.45 -6.90
N VAL A 133 7.17 9.61 -5.57
CA VAL A 133 6.56 8.59 -4.70
C VAL A 133 5.11 8.34 -5.10
N ASP A 134 4.67 7.07 -5.09
CA ASP A 134 3.34 6.69 -5.58
C ASP A 134 2.25 6.92 -4.52
N TYR A 135 2.56 6.69 -3.24
CA TYR A 135 1.63 6.88 -2.12
C TYR A 135 2.32 7.51 -0.91
N ILE A 136 1.57 8.27 -0.15
CA ILE A 136 1.99 8.85 1.13
C ILE A 136 0.94 8.53 2.19
N THR A 137 1.38 7.91 3.30
CA THR A 137 0.57 7.76 4.51
C THR A 137 0.81 8.95 5.43
N SER A 138 -0.26 9.65 5.80
CA SER A 138 -0.23 10.80 6.71
C SER A 138 -1.39 10.75 7.69
N ASN A 139 -1.20 11.34 8.88
CA ASN A 139 -2.26 11.53 9.86
C ASN A 139 -3.06 12.83 9.62
N ILE A 140 -2.47 13.80 8.91
CA ILE A 140 -3.00 15.17 8.84
C ILE A 140 -3.04 15.78 7.44
N LEU A 141 -2.27 15.22 6.49
CA LEU A 141 -2.24 15.74 5.12
C LEU A 141 -3.38 15.15 4.30
N GLU A 142 -4.02 16.00 3.49
CA GLU A 142 -5.06 15.60 2.57
C GLU A 142 -4.58 15.82 1.12
N ALA A 143 -4.94 14.90 0.23
CA ALA A 143 -4.71 15.11 -1.19
C ALA A 143 -5.48 16.34 -1.65
N ALA A 144 -4.85 17.23 -2.41
CA ALA A 144 -5.55 18.35 -3.04
C ALA A 144 -6.68 17.80 -3.91
N VAL A 145 -7.93 18.13 -3.53
CA VAL A 145 -9.08 17.79 -4.36
C VAL A 145 -8.97 18.70 -5.59
N THR A 146 -8.55 18.17 -6.72
CA THR A 146 -8.68 18.87 -7.99
C THR A 146 -10.20 19.05 -8.22
N PRO A 147 -10.75 20.28 -8.30
CA PRO A 147 -12.14 20.43 -8.64
C PRO A 147 -12.39 19.70 -9.96
N ALA A 148 -13.38 18.81 -10.00
CA ALA A 148 -13.81 18.21 -11.24
C ALA A 148 -14.01 19.34 -12.24
N ALA A 149 -13.34 19.26 -13.41
CA ALA A 149 -13.53 20.22 -14.47
C ALA A 149 -15.03 20.30 -14.74
N CYS A 150 -15.62 21.41 -14.38
CA CYS A 150 -17.02 21.69 -14.67
C CYS A 150 -17.14 21.60 -16.19
N CYS A 151 -17.78 20.52 -16.68
CA CYS A 151 -18.20 20.44 -18.08
C CYS A 151 -19.04 21.68 -18.33
N ARG A 152 -18.46 22.64 -19.07
CA ARG A 152 -19.24 23.71 -19.69
C ARG A 152 -19.80 23.14 -20.97
N ASP A 153 -21.09 23.07 -20.99
CA ASP A 153 -21.94 22.81 -22.15
C ASP A 153 -21.62 23.75 -23.33
#